data_e182dd522ce275fc9920967503d56ca7
#
_entry.id   e182dd522ce275fc9920967503d56ca7
#
_cell.length_a   1.000
_cell.length_b   1.000
_cell.length_c   1.000
_cell.angle_alpha   90.00
_cell.angle_beta   90.00
_cell.angle_gamma   90.00
#
_symmetry.space_group_name_H-M   'P 1'
#
loop_
_entity.id
_entity.type
_entity.pdbx_description
1 polymer ?
#
loop_
_entity_poly.entity_id
_entity_poly.type
_entity_poly.pdbx_seq_one_letter_code
_entity_poly.pdbx_strand_id
1 'polypeptide(L)'
;MSLHPRPFLIGVAGGTCSGKTTLSEHLAVLAGGEHVALIKLDSYYRSADDLGLADRTKVNYDHPDAFDWQLLNDHLAALAAGATVPVPIYDFTHHDRSDRVRLLQPAAIVVVEGILVLWEPQLRERFDLKIYVDTDADLRLIRRLRRDVAERGRTAESIIEQYLETVRPAHEQFIEPSKRYADIIFPQGGMNEPAIDVLLARVRELALVV
;
A
#
# COMPACT_ATOMS: atom_id res chain seq x y z
N MET A 1 29.57 1.69 -6.59
CA MET A 1 29.22 0.30 -6.17
C MET A 1 28.28 0.41 -4.99
N SER A 2 27.04 -0.05 -5.11
CA SER A 2 26.07 -0.03 -3.99
C SER A 2 26.62 -0.86 -2.84
N LEU A 3 26.64 -0.30 -1.62
CA LEU A 3 27.03 -0.99 -0.39
C LEU A 3 25.99 -2.01 0.07
N HIS A 4 24.78 -1.96 -0.50
CA HIS A 4 23.72 -2.92 -0.24
C HIS A 4 23.53 -3.85 -1.45
N PRO A 5 23.64 -5.16 -1.28
CA PRO A 5 23.46 -6.14 -2.35
C PRO A 5 22.02 -6.21 -2.89
N ARG A 6 21.06 -5.62 -2.20
CA ARG A 6 19.64 -5.53 -2.58
C ARG A 6 19.03 -4.20 -2.10
N PRO A 7 17.90 -3.76 -2.68
CA PRO A 7 17.20 -2.57 -2.20
C PRO A 7 16.74 -2.72 -0.74
N PHE A 8 16.68 -1.60 -0.03
CA PHE A 8 16.08 -1.53 1.30
C PHE A 8 14.55 -1.52 1.17
N LEU A 9 13.88 -2.49 1.75
CA LEU A 9 12.44 -2.69 1.61
C LEU A 9 11.68 -2.12 2.81
N ILE A 10 10.74 -1.22 2.56
CA ILE A 10 9.86 -0.62 3.58
C ILE A 10 8.43 -1.06 3.33
N GLY A 11 7.80 -1.69 4.32
CA GLY A 11 6.37 -1.99 4.31
C GLY A 11 5.58 -0.93 5.07
N VAL A 12 4.56 -0.34 4.44
CA VAL A 12 3.68 0.67 5.06
C VAL A 12 2.25 0.16 5.08
N ALA A 13 1.82 -0.31 6.25
CA ALA A 13 0.46 -0.79 6.50
C ALA A 13 -0.42 0.25 7.20
N GLY A 14 -1.69 -0.07 7.30
CA GLY A 14 -2.68 0.75 8.02
C GLY A 14 -4.06 0.64 7.39
N GLY A 15 -5.11 1.00 8.11
CA GLY A 15 -6.48 0.92 7.62
C GLY A 15 -6.74 1.80 6.39
N THR A 16 -7.85 1.54 5.72
CA THR A 16 -8.30 2.42 4.62
C THR A 16 -8.33 3.87 5.10
N CYS A 17 -7.85 4.80 4.27
CA CYS A 17 -7.78 6.25 4.57
C CYS A 17 -7.01 6.62 5.84
N SER A 18 -6.10 5.77 6.33
CA SER A 18 -5.23 6.11 7.47
C SER A 18 -4.16 7.16 7.13
N GLY A 19 -3.87 7.41 5.85
CA GLY A 19 -2.80 8.30 5.40
C GLY A 19 -1.50 7.59 5.01
N LYS A 20 -1.51 6.25 4.90
CA LYS A 20 -0.35 5.48 4.45
C LYS A 20 0.18 5.89 3.07
N THR A 21 -0.72 6.13 2.11
CA THR A 21 -0.34 6.60 0.77
C THR A 21 0.33 7.98 0.82
N THR A 22 -0.22 8.92 1.59
CA THR A 22 0.37 10.24 1.81
C THR A 22 1.77 10.13 2.41
N LEU A 23 1.95 9.30 3.45
CA LEU A 23 3.27 9.05 4.04
C LEU A 23 4.24 8.47 3.01
N SER A 24 3.83 7.46 2.25
CA SER A 24 4.68 6.79 1.27
C SER A 24 5.08 7.70 0.11
N GLU A 25 4.18 8.55 -0.34
CA GLU A 25 4.46 9.56 -1.38
C GLU A 25 5.40 10.66 -0.85
N HIS A 26 5.23 11.11 0.39
CA HIS A 26 6.18 12.04 1.02
C HIS A 26 7.57 11.42 1.13
N LEU A 27 7.68 10.16 1.56
CA LEU A 27 8.96 9.45 1.60
C LEU A 27 9.61 9.38 0.21
N ALA A 28 8.85 9.06 -0.83
CA ALA A 28 9.35 8.98 -2.20
C ALA A 28 9.86 10.34 -2.71
N VAL A 29 9.08 11.40 -2.53
CA VAL A 29 9.43 12.75 -3.01
C VAL A 29 10.63 13.33 -2.26
N LEU A 30 10.61 13.25 -0.92
CA LEU A 30 11.60 13.92 -0.07
C LEU A 30 12.92 13.15 0.05
N ALA A 31 12.93 11.86 -0.32
CA ALA A 31 14.17 11.07 -0.43
C ALA A 31 14.88 11.22 -1.79
N GLY A 32 14.37 12.10 -2.69
CA GLY A 32 15.00 12.36 -3.98
C GLY A 32 14.44 11.50 -5.12
N GLY A 33 13.15 11.22 -5.13
CA GLY A 33 12.32 10.68 -6.21
C GLY A 33 12.85 9.45 -6.96
N GLU A 34 13.99 9.57 -7.61
CA GLU A 34 14.64 8.50 -8.39
C GLU A 34 15.29 7.40 -7.54
N HIS A 35 15.51 7.65 -6.24
CA HIS A 35 16.08 6.67 -5.31
C HIS A 35 15.03 5.78 -4.64
N VAL A 36 13.74 6.07 -4.83
CA VAL A 36 12.63 5.35 -4.19
C VAL A 36 11.64 4.84 -5.21
N ALA A 37 11.47 3.53 -5.27
CA ALA A 37 10.40 2.88 -6.02
C ALA A 37 9.19 2.68 -5.10
N LEU A 38 8.03 3.20 -5.50
CA LEU A 38 6.77 3.04 -4.76
C LEU A 38 5.86 2.01 -5.43
N ILE A 39 5.46 1.00 -4.67
CA ILE A 39 4.48 -0.02 -5.03
C ILE A 39 3.24 0.15 -4.16
N LYS A 40 2.07 0.26 -4.79
CA LYS A 40 0.77 0.25 -4.13
C LYS A 40 0.19 -1.17 -4.21
N LEU A 41 -0.14 -1.78 -3.08
CA LEU A 41 -0.73 -3.12 -3.03
C LEU A 41 -2.03 -3.20 -3.84
N ASP A 42 -2.79 -2.11 -3.89
CA ASP A 42 -4.03 -2.04 -4.68
C ASP A 42 -3.82 -2.33 -6.17
N SER A 43 -2.61 -2.14 -6.71
CA SER A 43 -2.26 -2.55 -8.07
C SER A 43 -2.27 -4.08 -8.26
N TYR A 44 -2.22 -4.84 -7.19
CA TYR A 44 -2.11 -6.29 -7.19
C TYR A 44 -3.41 -7.01 -6.82
N TYR A 45 -4.56 -6.33 -6.85
CA TYR A 45 -5.83 -7.06 -6.83
C TYR A 45 -5.86 -8.10 -7.96
N ARG A 46 -6.40 -9.28 -7.70
CA ARG A 46 -6.57 -10.31 -8.73
C ARG A 46 -7.45 -9.78 -9.86
N SER A 47 -7.14 -10.17 -11.10
CA SER A 47 -8.06 -9.91 -12.21
C SER A 47 -9.39 -10.61 -11.95
N ALA A 48 -10.45 -9.94 -12.33
CA ALA A 48 -11.82 -10.42 -12.24
C ALA A 48 -12.41 -10.72 -13.63
N ASP A 49 -11.57 -11.14 -14.59
CA ASP A 49 -11.92 -11.36 -15.98
C ASP A 49 -13.17 -12.25 -16.18
N ASP A 50 -13.33 -13.25 -15.31
CA ASP A 50 -14.47 -14.18 -15.34
C ASP A 50 -15.75 -13.62 -14.70
N LEU A 51 -15.70 -12.42 -14.09
CA LEU A 51 -16.85 -11.82 -13.39
C LEU A 51 -17.42 -10.62 -14.16
N GLY A 52 -18.74 -10.56 -14.27
CA GLY A 52 -19.42 -9.36 -14.72
C GLY A 52 -19.28 -8.19 -13.74
N LEU A 53 -19.40 -6.94 -14.20
CA LEU A 53 -19.21 -5.73 -13.37
C LEU A 53 -20.05 -5.75 -12.08
N ALA A 54 -21.31 -6.22 -12.16
CA ALA A 54 -22.21 -6.33 -11.00
C ALA A 54 -21.71 -7.31 -9.92
N ASP A 55 -20.94 -8.32 -10.30
CA ASP A 55 -20.37 -9.30 -9.35
C ASP A 55 -19.01 -8.82 -8.84
N ARG A 56 -18.24 -8.09 -9.62
CA ARG A 56 -16.99 -7.45 -9.20
C ARG A 56 -17.24 -6.47 -8.05
N THR A 57 -18.36 -5.74 -8.06
CA THR A 57 -18.71 -4.81 -6.96
C THR A 57 -19.02 -5.50 -5.64
N LYS A 58 -19.32 -6.81 -5.66
CA LYS A 58 -19.59 -7.62 -4.45
C LYS A 58 -18.35 -8.29 -3.87
N VAL A 59 -17.21 -8.26 -4.58
CA VAL A 59 -15.95 -8.84 -4.11
C VAL A 59 -15.48 -8.09 -2.86
N ASN A 60 -15.05 -8.82 -1.83
CA ASN A 60 -14.44 -8.22 -0.66
C ASN A 60 -12.95 -7.90 -0.95
N TYR A 61 -12.69 -6.69 -1.41
CA TYR A 61 -11.34 -6.19 -1.72
C TYR A 61 -10.47 -5.94 -0.47
N ASP A 62 -11.04 -6.03 0.72
CA ASP A 62 -10.30 -5.93 1.98
C ASP A 62 -9.88 -7.32 2.52
N HIS A 63 -10.24 -8.41 1.82
CA HIS A 63 -9.83 -9.78 2.18
C HIS A 63 -8.46 -10.14 1.58
N PRO A 64 -7.61 -10.90 2.30
CA PRO A 64 -6.31 -11.33 1.77
C PRO A 64 -6.35 -12.06 0.42
N ASP A 65 -7.38 -12.85 0.16
CA ASP A 65 -7.54 -13.60 -1.09
C ASP A 65 -7.80 -12.71 -2.32
N ALA A 66 -8.14 -11.43 -2.10
CA ALA A 66 -8.32 -10.49 -3.20
C ALA A 66 -7.01 -10.12 -3.90
N PHE A 67 -5.85 -10.43 -3.31
CA PHE A 67 -4.54 -10.01 -3.81
C PHE A 67 -3.76 -11.13 -4.48
N ASP A 68 -3.01 -10.76 -5.51
CA ASP A 68 -2.05 -11.61 -6.20
C ASP A 68 -0.67 -11.48 -5.52
N TRP A 69 -0.54 -12.17 -4.40
CA TRP A 69 0.68 -12.17 -3.60
C TRP A 69 1.89 -12.73 -4.35
N GLN A 70 1.66 -13.71 -5.23
CA GLN A 70 2.73 -14.31 -6.02
C GLN A 70 3.33 -13.28 -6.97
N LEU A 71 2.50 -12.58 -7.75
CA LEU A 71 2.96 -11.54 -8.68
C LEU A 71 3.72 -10.42 -7.95
N LEU A 72 3.22 -9.98 -6.78
CA LEU A 72 3.92 -8.97 -5.98
C LEU A 72 5.29 -9.47 -5.52
N ASN A 73 5.37 -10.70 -5.02
CA ASN A 73 6.63 -11.29 -4.58
C ASN A 73 7.63 -11.47 -5.72
N ASP A 74 7.17 -11.87 -6.91
CA ASP A 74 7.99 -12.00 -8.11
C ASP A 74 8.55 -10.65 -8.57
N HIS A 75 7.73 -9.60 -8.54
CA HIS A 75 8.16 -8.24 -8.85
C HIS A 75 9.19 -7.72 -7.85
N LEU A 76 9.02 -7.98 -6.55
CA LEU A 76 10.01 -7.60 -5.54
C LEU A 76 11.33 -8.35 -5.71
N ALA A 77 11.28 -9.63 -6.07
CA ALA A 77 12.48 -10.42 -6.36
C ALA A 77 13.20 -9.89 -7.61
N ALA A 78 12.47 -9.54 -8.66
CA ALA A 78 13.04 -8.98 -9.89
C ALA A 78 13.67 -7.59 -9.64
N LEU A 79 13.02 -6.70 -8.88
CA LEU A 79 13.60 -5.41 -8.49
C LEU A 79 14.86 -5.59 -7.66
N ALA A 80 14.89 -6.57 -6.75
CA ALA A 80 16.08 -6.90 -5.98
C ALA A 80 17.24 -7.43 -6.84
N ALA A 81 16.93 -8.05 -7.98
CA ALA A 81 17.89 -8.49 -8.97
C ALA A 81 18.30 -7.40 -9.98
N GLY A 82 17.81 -6.16 -9.81
CA GLY A 82 18.11 -5.03 -10.71
C GLY A 82 17.26 -5.00 -11.99
N ALA A 83 16.18 -5.76 -12.06
CA ALA A 83 15.32 -5.79 -13.24
C ALA A 83 14.13 -4.82 -13.11
N THR A 84 13.75 -4.19 -14.22
CA THR A 84 12.51 -3.40 -14.36
C THR A 84 11.29 -4.32 -14.34
N VAL A 85 10.23 -3.91 -13.63
CA VAL A 85 9.00 -4.70 -13.53
C VAL A 85 7.77 -3.97 -14.06
N PRO A 86 6.82 -4.70 -14.71
CA PRO A 86 5.58 -4.13 -15.22
C PRO A 86 4.49 -4.16 -14.14
N VAL A 87 4.47 -3.14 -13.27
CA VAL A 87 3.45 -3.03 -12.21
C VAL A 87 2.07 -2.81 -12.83
N PRO A 88 1.06 -3.63 -12.51
CA PRO A 88 -0.30 -3.46 -13.01
C PRO A 88 -0.90 -2.10 -12.63
N ILE A 89 -1.81 -1.61 -13.46
CA ILE A 89 -2.62 -0.43 -13.14
C ILE A 89 -4.04 -0.91 -12.87
N TYR A 90 -4.52 -0.68 -11.64
CA TYR A 90 -5.88 -1.03 -11.25
C TYR A 90 -6.85 0.12 -11.53
N ASP A 91 -7.96 -0.21 -12.19
CA ASP A 91 -9.06 0.72 -12.47
C ASP A 91 -10.17 0.55 -11.44
N PHE A 92 -10.27 1.51 -10.53
CA PHE A 92 -11.29 1.51 -9.47
C PHE A 92 -12.72 1.73 -10.00
N THR A 93 -12.88 2.23 -11.24
CA THR A 93 -14.20 2.44 -11.86
C THR A 93 -14.75 1.12 -12.40
N HIS A 94 -13.87 0.31 -12.99
CA HIS A 94 -14.23 -0.98 -13.56
C HIS A 94 -14.00 -2.16 -12.62
N HIS A 95 -13.43 -1.90 -11.44
CA HIS A 95 -13.06 -2.91 -10.45
C HIS A 95 -12.19 -4.03 -11.05
N ASP A 96 -11.20 -3.66 -11.87
CA ASP A 96 -10.31 -4.62 -12.53
C ASP A 96 -8.93 -4.02 -12.83
N ARG A 97 -7.97 -4.89 -13.22
CA ARG A 97 -6.69 -4.46 -13.81
C ARG A 97 -6.93 -3.94 -15.22
N SER A 98 -6.30 -2.83 -15.58
CA SER A 98 -6.27 -2.38 -16.97
C SER A 98 -5.23 -3.15 -17.77
N ASP A 99 -5.35 -3.12 -19.11
CA ASP A 99 -4.35 -3.69 -20.03
C ASP A 99 -3.00 -2.94 -19.99
N ARG A 100 -2.96 -1.79 -19.32
CA ARG A 100 -1.74 -0.98 -19.19
C ARG A 100 -0.96 -1.34 -17.95
N VAL A 101 0.36 -1.22 -18.05
CA VAL A 101 1.28 -1.39 -16.93
C VAL A 101 2.14 -0.14 -16.75
N ARG A 102 2.62 0.08 -15.54
CA ARG A 102 3.64 1.08 -15.23
C ARG A 102 4.98 0.38 -15.08
N LEU A 103 5.94 0.70 -15.94
CA LEU A 103 7.30 0.19 -15.77
C LEU A 103 7.95 0.84 -14.55
N LEU A 104 8.33 0.03 -13.58
CA LEU A 104 9.00 0.45 -12.37
C LEU A 104 10.46 0.02 -12.43
N GLN A 105 11.36 1.00 -12.38
CA GLN A 105 12.80 0.78 -12.38
C GLN A 105 13.27 0.33 -10.99
N PRO A 106 14.36 -0.45 -10.92
CA PRO A 106 15.04 -0.72 -9.66
C PRO A 106 15.47 0.58 -8.99
N ALA A 107 15.40 0.62 -7.68
CA ALA A 107 15.79 1.77 -6.87
C ALA A 107 16.48 1.28 -5.58
N ALA A 108 17.24 2.16 -4.92
CA ALA A 108 17.92 1.86 -3.67
C ALA A 108 16.94 1.49 -2.55
N ILE A 109 15.76 2.10 -2.58
CA ILE A 109 14.69 1.90 -1.61
C ILE A 109 13.42 1.51 -2.36
N VAL A 110 12.73 0.47 -1.88
CA VAL A 110 11.40 0.10 -2.38
C VAL A 110 10.41 0.22 -1.23
N VAL A 111 9.42 1.07 -1.40
CA VAL A 111 8.29 1.21 -0.48
C VAL A 111 7.10 0.44 -1.02
N VAL A 112 6.58 -0.50 -0.23
CA VAL A 112 5.32 -1.21 -0.54
C VAL A 112 4.27 -0.72 0.45
N GLU A 113 3.20 -0.08 -0.05
CA GLU A 113 2.11 0.39 0.79
C GLU A 113 0.81 -0.34 0.51
N GLY A 114 0.03 -0.59 1.55
CA GLY A 114 -1.29 -1.19 1.41
C GLY A 114 -1.87 -1.69 2.72
N ILE A 115 -3.16 -1.97 2.71
CA ILE A 115 -3.89 -2.35 3.93
C ILE A 115 -3.38 -3.66 4.56
N LEU A 116 -2.89 -4.59 3.75
CA LEU A 116 -2.53 -5.96 4.16
C LEU A 116 -1.03 -6.29 4.01
N VAL A 117 -0.18 -5.31 3.72
CA VAL A 117 1.26 -5.59 3.47
C VAL A 117 1.97 -6.22 4.67
N LEU A 118 1.51 -5.98 5.89
CA LEU A 118 2.04 -6.63 7.09
C LEU A 118 1.27 -7.89 7.50
N TRP A 119 0.17 -8.23 6.82
CA TRP A 119 -0.58 -9.44 7.08
C TRP A 119 0.10 -10.67 6.46
N GLU A 120 0.56 -10.58 5.20
CA GLU A 120 1.17 -11.69 4.45
C GLU A 120 2.57 -12.04 5.02
N PRO A 121 2.78 -13.26 5.55
CA PRO A 121 4.05 -13.62 6.21
C PRO A 121 5.27 -13.52 5.29
N GLN A 122 5.18 -14.08 4.06
CA GLN A 122 6.32 -14.10 3.13
C GLN A 122 6.73 -12.70 2.69
N LEU A 123 5.75 -11.79 2.51
CA LEU A 123 6.00 -10.40 2.19
C LEU A 123 6.60 -9.67 3.40
N ARG A 124 6.03 -9.88 4.59
CA ARG A 124 6.48 -9.25 5.84
C ARG A 124 7.93 -9.58 6.18
N GLU A 125 8.38 -10.80 5.92
CA GLU A 125 9.76 -11.24 6.16
C GLU A 125 10.78 -10.57 5.23
N ARG A 126 10.35 -10.00 4.11
CA ARG A 126 11.22 -9.28 3.19
C ARG A 126 11.51 -7.85 3.64
N PHE A 127 10.65 -7.24 4.45
CA PHE A 127 10.80 -5.85 4.87
C PHE A 127 11.92 -5.65 5.88
N ASP A 128 12.80 -4.69 5.60
CA ASP A 128 13.82 -4.21 6.51
C ASP A 128 13.24 -3.23 7.55
N LEU A 129 12.14 -2.55 7.17
CA LEU A 129 11.40 -1.65 8.06
C LEU A 129 9.90 -1.82 7.82
N LYS A 130 9.16 -2.01 8.90
CA LYS A 130 7.71 -2.20 8.91
C LYS A 130 7.04 -1.07 9.67
N ILE A 131 6.18 -0.32 8.98
CA ILE A 131 5.47 0.85 9.51
C ILE A 131 3.97 0.56 9.50
N TYR A 132 3.31 0.83 10.61
CA TYR A 132 1.85 0.84 10.67
C TYR A 132 1.34 2.25 10.91
N VAL A 133 0.54 2.77 9.97
CA VAL A 133 -0.07 4.10 10.08
C VAL A 133 -1.38 3.97 10.84
N ASP A 134 -1.35 4.47 12.07
CA ASP A 134 -2.46 4.39 13.01
C ASP A 134 -3.29 5.67 13.00
N THR A 135 -4.57 5.54 12.69
CA THR A 135 -5.53 6.64 12.64
C THR A 135 -6.89 6.15 13.10
N ASP A 136 -7.55 6.91 13.93
CA ASP A 136 -8.85 6.57 14.51
C ASP A 136 -9.89 6.22 13.46
N ALA A 137 -10.75 5.26 13.76
CA ALA A 137 -11.70 4.68 12.82
C ALA A 137 -12.72 5.69 12.28
N ASP A 138 -13.18 6.62 13.11
CA ASP A 138 -14.09 7.71 12.74
C ASP A 138 -13.46 8.67 11.73
N LEU A 139 -12.20 9.08 11.96
CA LEU A 139 -11.45 9.92 11.03
C LEU A 139 -11.22 9.21 9.70
N ARG A 140 -10.89 7.92 9.73
CA ARG A 140 -10.72 7.10 8.51
C ARG A 140 -12.02 7.00 7.72
N LEU A 141 -13.16 6.80 8.39
CA LEU A 141 -14.48 6.74 7.75
C LEU A 141 -14.85 8.08 7.12
N ILE A 142 -14.66 9.19 7.83
CA ILE A 142 -14.93 10.53 7.30
C ILE A 142 -14.07 10.81 6.06
N ARG A 143 -12.78 10.49 6.10
CA ARG A 143 -11.87 10.64 4.97
C ARG A 143 -12.29 9.76 3.78
N ARG A 144 -12.70 8.51 4.04
CA ARG A 144 -13.21 7.59 3.02
C ARG A 144 -14.47 8.11 2.35
N LEU A 145 -15.45 8.59 3.12
CA LEU A 145 -16.66 9.19 2.58
C LEU A 145 -16.33 10.36 1.64
N ARG A 146 -15.51 11.30 2.10
CA ARG A 146 -15.12 12.46 1.28
C ARG A 146 -14.42 12.05 -0.02
N ARG A 147 -13.44 11.16 0.06
CA ARG A 147 -12.68 10.70 -1.10
C ARG A 147 -13.57 9.95 -2.10
N ASP A 148 -14.32 8.95 -1.62
CA ASP A 148 -15.06 8.05 -2.52
C ASP A 148 -16.26 8.76 -3.18
N VAL A 149 -16.83 9.76 -2.52
CA VAL A 149 -17.86 10.63 -3.14
C VAL A 149 -17.22 11.55 -4.20
N ALA A 150 -16.12 12.24 -3.87
CA ALA A 150 -15.51 13.23 -4.75
C ALA A 150 -14.76 12.61 -5.94
N GLU A 151 -14.05 11.49 -5.72
CA GLU A 151 -13.09 10.94 -6.69
C GLU A 151 -13.60 9.68 -7.39
N ARG A 152 -14.53 8.94 -6.77
CA ARG A 152 -15.02 7.64 -7.27
C ARG A 152 -16.51 7.66 -7.65
N GLY A 153 -17.18 8.81 -7.51
CA GLY A 153 -18.58 9.00 -7.87
C GLY A 153 -19.56 8.14 -7.08
N ARG A 154 -19.20 7.66 -5.88
CA ARG A 154 -20.03 6.80 -5.06
C ARG A 154 -21.00 7.60 -4.20
N THR A 155 -22.13 6.99 -3.82
CA THR A 155 -23.05 7.58 -2.83
C THR A 155 -22.55 7.30 -1.41
N ALA A 156 -22.83 8.23 -0.47
CA ALA A 156 -22.48 8.03 0.93
C ALA A 156 -23.10 6.76 1.50
N GLU A 157 -24.33 6.44 1.09
CA GLU A 157 -25.06 5.25 1.51
C GLU A 157 -24.33 3.96 1.11
N SER A 158 -23.94 3.83 -0.15
CA SER A 158 -23.19 2.65 -0.64
C SER A 158 -21.82 2.49 0.03
N ILE A 159 -21.19 3.60 0.43
CA ILE A 159 -19.91 3.57 1.16
C ILE A 159 -20.10 3.07 2.58
N ILE A 160 -21.17 3.52 3.26
CA ILE A 160 -21.50 3.12 4.63
C ILE A 160 -21.87 1.63 4.66
N GLU A 161 -22.71 1.16 3.74
CA GLU A 161 -23.07 -0.26 3.62
C GLU A 161 -21.83 -1.12 3.46
N GLN A 162 -20.98 -0.83 2.46
CA GLN A 162 -19.73 -1.57 2.26
C GLN A 162 -18.82 -1.51 3.49
N TYR A 163 -18.76 -0.36 4.17
CA TYR A 163 -17.92 -0.21 5.36
C TYR A 163 -18.36 -1.16 6.47
N LEU A 164 -19.68 -1.30 6.69
CA LEU A 164 -20.23 -2.17 7.72
C LEU A 164 -20.15 -3.65 7.33
N GLU A 165 -20.36 -3.97 6.05
CA GLU A 165 -20.41 -5.35 5.57
C GLU A 165 -19.03 -5.99 5.40
N THR A 166 -18.06 -5.27 4.87
CA THR A 166 -16.78 -5.85 4.50
C THR A 166 -15.57 -5.13 5.10
N VAL A 167 -15.51 -3.79 5.01
CA VAL A 167 -14.30 -3.02 5.34
C VAL A 167 -13.96 -3.10 6.82
N ARG A 168 -14.95 -2.84 7.69
CA ARG A 168 -14.75 -2.88 9.14
C ARG A 168 -14.46 -4.31 9.64
N PRO A 169 -15.22 -5.36 9.25
CA PRO A 169 -14.89 -6.73 9.62
C PRO A 169 -13.49 -7.17 9.16
N ALA A 170 -13.11 -6.87 7.92
CA ALA A 170 -11.79 -7.18 7.42
C ALA A 170 -10.67 -6.40 8.15
N HIS A 171 -10.93 -5.15 8.52
CA HIS A 171 -10.00 -4.37 9.32
C HIS A 171 -9.77 -5.02 10.69
N GLU A 172 -10.84 -5.39 11.39
CA GLU A 172 -10.77 -6.02 12.71
C GLU A 172 -10.13 -7.42 12.66
N GLN A 173 -10.36 -8.16 11.57
CA GLN A 173 -9.85 -9.53 11.42
C GLN A 173 -8.40 -9.60 10.92
N PHE A 174 -7.99 -8.77 9.98
CA PHE A 174 -6.72 -8.92 9.26
C PHE A 174 -5.78 -7.72 9.45
N ILE A 175 -6.32 -6.48 9.35
CA ILE A 175 -5.49 -5.27 9.25
C ILE A 175 -5.00 -4.85 10.62
N GLU A 176 -5.90 -4.62 11.57
CA GLU A 176 -5.55 -4.19 12.93
C GLU A 176 -4.64 -5.20 13.65
N PRO A 177 -4.88 -6.53 13.59
CA PRO A 177 -3.96 -7.49 14.20
C PRO A 177 -2.55 -7.48 13.60
N SER A 178 -2.37 -7.02 12.35
CA SER A 178 -1.05 -6.93 11.71
C SER A 178 -0.16 -5.83 12.30
N LYS A 179 -0.75 -4.86 13.00
CA LYS A 179 -0.06 -3.78 13.71
C LYS A 179 1.04 -4.29 14.66
N ARG A 180 0.85 -5.45 15.28
CA ARG A 180 1.84 -6.09 16.17
C ARG A 180 3.16 -6.44 15.49
N TYR A 181 3.19 -6.49 14.16
CA TYR A 181 4.40 -6.79 13.39
C TYR A 181 5.15 -5.54 12.95
N ALA A 182 4.61 -4.35 13.21
CA ALA A 182 5.26 -3.10 12.88
C ALA A 182 6.45 -2.81 13.80
N ASP A 183 7.53 -2.32 13.20
CA ASP A 183 8.69 -1.81 13.94
C ASP A 183 8.41 -0.37 14.43
N ILE A 184 7.57 0.38 13.67
CA ILE A 184 7.15 1.74 14.00
C ILE A 184 5.63 1.86 13.84
N ILE A 185 4.95 2.38 14.88
CA ILE A 185 3.56 2.82 14.80
C ILE A 185 3.55 4.33 14.56
N PHE A 186 2.99 4.75 13.44
CA PHE A 186 2.96 6.13 13.00
C PHE A 186 1.59 6.75 13.29
N PRO A 187 1.47 7.62 14.33
CA PRO A 187 0.18 8.15 14.74
C PRO A 187 -0.32 9.27 13.81
N GLN A 188 -1.64 9.44 13.77
CA GLN A 188 -2.32 10.53 13.07
C GLN A 188 -2.18 10.56 11.54
N GLY A 189 -1.65 9.49 10.94
CA GLY A 189 -1.52 9.40 9.48
C GLY A 189 -0.38 10.22 8.91
N GLY A 190 -0.36 10.37 7.59
CA GLY A 190 0.71 11.02 6.82
C GLY A 190 0.86 12.53 7.00
N MET A 191 0.23 13.13 8.02
CA MET A 191 0.30 14.58 8.32
C MET A 191 1.10 14.88 9.60
N ASN A 192 1.72 13.87 10.22
CA ASN A 192 2.56 14.05 11.40
C ASN A 192 3.98 14.46 10.97
N GLU A 193 4.17 15.75 10.70
CA GLU A 193 5.43 16.31 10.19
C GLU A 193 6.66 15.92 11.04
N PRO A 194 6.64 16.05 12.40
CA PRO A 194 7.80 15.66 13.21
C PRO A 194 8.19 14.18 13.05
N ALA A 195 7.21 13.28 12.95
CA ALA A 195 7.47 11.88 12.77
C ALA A 195 7.96 11.56 11.33
N ILE A 196 7.46 12.30 10.34
CA ILE A 196 7.95 12.24 8.95
C ILE A 196 9.42 12.63 8.90
N ASP A 197 9.82 13.73 9.55
CA ASP A 197 11.19 14.22 9.55
C ASP A 197 12.18 13.20 10.13
N VAL A 198 11.82 12.54 11.22
CA VAL A 198 12.64 11.46 11.81
C VAL A 198 12.81 10.29 10.84
N LEU A 199 11.72 9.86 10.22
CA LEU A 199 11.75 8.76 9.25
C LEU A 199 12.54 9.14 8.00
N LEU A 200 12.37 10.37 7.50
CA LEU A 200 13.10 10.91 6.35
C LEU A 200 14.59 11.00 6.58
N ALA A 201 15.03 11.39 7.78
CA ALA A 201 16.45 11.41 8.10
C ALA A 201 17.09 10.04 7.86
N ARG A 202 16.42 8.98 8.30
CA ARG A 202 16.90 7.60 8.09
C ARG A 202 16.81 7.17 6.61
N VAL A 203 15.74 7.50 5.93
CA VAL A 203 15.55 7.15 4.51
C VAL A 203 16.61 7.84 3.63
N ARG A 204 16.91 9.12 3.92
CA ARG A 204 17.98 9.87 3.21
C ARG A 204 19.36 9.29 3.48
N GLU A 205 19.66 8.92 4.72
CA GLU A 205 20.93 8.24 5.04
C GLU A 205 21.09 6.97 4.19
N LEU A 206 20.05 6.16 4.08
CA LEU A 206 20.05 4.95 3.25
C LEU A 206 20.18 5.26 1.76
N ALA A 207 19.55 6.32 1.25
CA ALA A 207 19.66 6.73 -0.14
C ALA A 207 21.05 7.29 -0.51
N LEU A 208 21.77 7.91 0.44
CA LEU A 208 23.12 8.45 0.22
C LEU A 208 24.22 7.39 0.23
N VAL A 209 23.95 6.19 0.72
CA VAL A 209 24.90 5.08 0.80
C VAL A 209 24.97 4.27 -0.51
N VAL A 210 24.14 4.65 -1.50
CA VAL A 210 24.07 4.07 -2.85
C VAL A 210 24.75 4.98 -3.86
#